data_4b3e830e83e0a449004a4ac8af21c9a1
#
_entry.id   4b3e830e83e0a449004a4ac8af21c9a1
#
_cell.length_a   1.000
_cell.length_b   1.000
_cell.length_c   1.000
_cell.angle_alpha   90.00
_cell.angle_beta   90.00
_cell.angle_gamma   90.00
#
_symmetry.space_group_name_H-M   'P 1'
#
loop_
_entity.id
_entity.type
_entity.pdbx_description
1 polymer ?
#
loop_
_entity_poly.entity_id
_entity_poly.type
_entity_poly.pdbx_seq_one_letter_code
_entity_poly.pdbx_strand_id
1 'polypeptide(L)'
;MVAADSAREAAAQLRRALRETPTVELRLDWLKSDSERRRFLVFLQRNRPRRALLIATCRRRKGGGLLAGSVQDELRWLAQAAAAGCLWCDLEVESLRKLPRGSIRKYSLPRRILLSVHDFGRMPRLDAAVGARWRGQVDAIKIAGAARTIADSVRLLRFAAKSRNCVAVPMGEVGLPARLLALREGSALAYAPVSAATAPGQVSLREMKYLYRAHALNGQTQVFGVIGDPIAHSLSPLLHNTAFIARRINAVYLPFLVKNLRDFLKAAPDFGLRGFSVTLPHKQSILRHLQDCDALSAEIGAVNTVVVRRDGSLYGCNTDYVGVLHALGKKLRLAESRVLVLGAGGSARAAAFALTRAGAAVGISARRSAAARELARSAGAEVVPHGALQTESFDAIVNATPVGMYPDTAISPLEPGELHCRVVMDLIYRPERTQLLKLAAQKRIATVSGVEMFLAQGIAQWELWMKRRAPQKSMRRAVLAALRAEERDRSSP
;
A
#
# COMPACT_ATOMS: atom_id res chain seq x y z
N MET A 1 4.37 -7.09 17.07
CA MET A 1 4.30 -6.17 18.24
C MET A 1 3.00 -6.43 18.98
N VAL A 2 3.09 -6.63 20.32
CA VAL A 2 1.99 -6.75 21.28
C VAL A 2 1.88 -5.43 22.01
N ALA A 3 0.70 -4.80 21.96
CA ALA A 3 0.42 -3.53 22.59
C ALA A 3 -1.04 -3.56 23.10
N ALA A 4 -1.22 -3.58 24.42
CA ALA A 4 -2.50 -3.71 25.08
C ALA A 4 -2.49 -2.97 26.42
N ASP A 5 -3.63 -2.56 26.92
CA ASP A 5 -3.79 -1.83 28.18
C ASP A 5 -3.83 -2.74 29.42
N SER A 6 -4.16 -4.02 29.22
CA SER A 6 -4.28 -5.03 30.27
C SER A 6 -3.39 -6.25 30.05
N ALA A 7 -2.98 -6.91 31.14
CA ALA A 7 -2.21 -8.15 31.10
C ALA A 7 -2.95 -9.29 30.41
N ARG A 8 -4.27 -9.37 30.56
CA ARG A 8 -5.12 -10.38 29.93
C ARG A 8 -5.09 -10.26 28.41
N GLU A 9 -5.27 -9.06 27.91
CA GLU A 9 -5.25 -8.79 26.48
C GLU A 9 -3.85 -8.95 25.89
N ALA A 10 -2.79 -8.44 26.56
CA ALA A 10 -1.41 -8.63 26.17
C ALA A 10 -1.06 -10.13 26.03
N ALA A 11 -1.51 -10.97 26.97
CA ALA A 11 -1.33 -12.41 26.90
C ALA A 11 -2.08 -13.04 25.72
N ALA A 12 -3.29 -12.59 25.43
CA ALA A 12 -4.06 -13.06 24.28
C ALA A 12 -3.41 -12.64 22.95
N GLN A 13 -2.95 -11.39 22.83
CA GLN A 13 -2.21 -10.91 21.67
C GLN A 13 -0.89 -11.68 21.49
N LEU A 14 -0.16 -11.96 22.58
CA LEU A 14 1.08 -12.74 22.52
C LEU A 14 0.83 -14.15 21.99
N ARG A 15 -0.20 -14.86 22.50
CA ARG A 15 -0.56 -16.19 21.98
C ARG A 15 -0.90 -16.16 20.50
N ARG A 16 -1.61 -15.14 20.01
CA ARG A 16 -1.90 -14.93 18.59
C ARG A 16 -0.62 -14.69 17.79
N ALA A 17 0.24 -13.77 18.28
CA ALA A 17 1.50 -13.46 17.62
C ALA A 17 2.40 -14.69 17.46
N LEU A 18 2.53 -15.52 18.50
CA LEU A 18 3.38 -16.70 18.51
C LEU A 18 2.94 -17.80 17.55
N ARG A 19 1.70 -17.80 17.10
CA ARG A 19 1.23 -18.69 16.02
C ARG A 19 1.76 -18.25 14.64
N GLU A 20 2.11 -16.98 14.50
CA GLU A 20 2.48 -16.36 13.23
C GLU A 20 4.00 -16.09 13.12
N THR A 21 4.67 -15.82 14.23
CA THR A 21 6.09 -15.45 14.26
C THR A 21 6.75 -15.83 15.57
N PRO A 22 8.01 -16.31 15.54
CA PRO A 22 8.76 -16.57 16.77
C PRO A 22 9.32 -15.29 17.41
N THR A 23 9.32 -14.15 16.72
CA THR A 23 9.88 -12.88 17.23
C THR A 23 8.77 -11.91 17.56
N VAL A 24 8.69 -11.49 18.83
CA VAL A 24 7.61 -10.64 19.33
C VAL A 24 8.16 -9.52 20.21
N GLU A 25 7.84 -8.27 19.86
CA GLU A 25 8.04 -7.11 20.72
C GLU A 25 6.86 -6.97 21.69
N LEU A 26 7.17 -6.77 22.98
CA LEU A 26 6.22 -6.60 24.07
C LEU A 26 6.27 -5.15 24.56
N ARG A 27 5.22 -4.36 24.31
CA ARG A 27 5.10 -2.96 24.70
C ARG A 27 4.59 -2.86 26.15
N LEU A 28 5.49 -2.97 27.12
CA LEU A 28 5.17 -2.86 28.55
C LEU A 28 4.62 -1.49 28.93
N ASP A 29 5.03 -0.44 28.21
CA ASP A 29 4.56 0.93 28.42
C ASP A 29 3.07 1.13 28.07
N TRP A 30 2.47 0.26 27.25
CA TRP A 30 1.03 0.31 26.92
C TRP A 30 0.15 -0.24 28.02
N LEU A 31 0.66 -1.10 28.89
CA LEU A 31 -0.08 -1.58 30.06
C LEU A 31 -0.38 -0.41 30.99
N LYS A 32 -1.65 -0.19 31.31
CA LYS A 32 -2.18 1.01 31.94
C LYS A 32 -1.65 1.29 33.35
N SER A 33 -1.14 0.27 34.05
CA SER A 33 -0.64 0.39 35.43
C SER A 33 0.53 -0.55 35.71
N ASP A 34 1.26 -0.24 36.80
CA ASP A 34 2.33 -1.11 37.30
C ASP A 34 1.82 -2.47 37.76
N SER A 35 0.57 -2.56 38.23
CA SER A 35 -0.10 -3.81 38.55
C SER A 35 -0.28 -4.67 37.30
N GLU A 36 -0.74 -4.10 36.20
CA GLU A 36 -0.89 -4.85 34.91
C GLU A 36 0.46 -5.28 34.36
N ARG A 37 1.51 -4.44 34.46
CA ARG A 37 2.88 -4.83 34.07
C ARG A 37 3.37 -6.03 34.86
N ARG A 38 3.22 -5.99 36.20
CA ARG A 38 3.61 -7.12 37.07
C ARG A 38 2.83 -8.40 36.75
N ARG A 39 1.51 -8.32 36.57
CA ARG A 39 0.67 -9.48 36.20
C ARG A 39 1.12 -10.09 34.88
N PHE A 40 1.40 -9.26 33.88
CA PHE A 40 1.85 -9.74 32.58
C PHE A 40 3.25 -10.41 32.66
N LEU A 41 4.18 -9.82 33.42
CA LEU A 41 5.52 -10.41 33.59
C LEU A 41 5.47 -11.73 34.37
N VAL A 42 4.62 -11.85 35.40
CA VAL A 42 4.38 -13.14 36.08
C VAL A 42 3.77 -14.18 35.13
N PHE A 43 2.82 -13.76 34.29
CA PHE A 43 2.30 -14.64 33.23
C PHE A 43 3.41 -15.15 32.30
N LEU A 44 4.32 -14.28 31.87
CA LEU A 44 5.46 -14.66 31.03
C LEU A 44 6.40 -15.65 31.72
N GLN A 45 6.74 -15.45 32.99
CA GLN A 45 7.59 -16.37 33.77
C GLN A 45 6.99 -17.78 33.81
N ARG A 46 5.68 -17.89 34.07
CA ARG A 46 4.96 -19.15 34.16
C ARG A 46 4.77 -19.86 32.81
N ASN A 47 4.65 -19.08 31.73
CA ASN A 47 4.31 -19.56 30.39
C ASN A 47 5.40 -19.26 29.36
N ARG A 48 6.67 -19.30 29.75
CA ARG A 48 7.81 -18.91 28.92
C ARG A 48 7.84 -19.70 27.60
N PRO A 49 7.71 -19.02 26.45
CA PRO A 49 7.76 -19.69 25.15
C PRO A 49 9.21 -20.04 24.79
N ARG A 50 9.58 -21.32 24.91
CA ARG A 50 10.97 -21.80 24.78
C ARG A 50 11.67 -21.49 23.45
N ARG A 51 10.90 -21.27 22.38
CA ARG A 51 11.43 -21.02 21.02
C ARG A 51 11.18 -19.60 20.51
N ALA A 52 10.69 -18.71 21.37
CA ALA A 52 10.37 -17.33 20.98
C ALA A 52 11.50 -16.38 21.37
N LEU A 53 11.76 -15.42 20.49
CA LEU A 53 12.58 -14.26 20.76
C LEU A 53 11.68 -13.12 21.22
N LEU A 54 11.71 -12.82 22.51
CA LEU A 54 10.94 -11.75 23.09
C LEU A 54 11.81 -10.51 23.27
N ILE A 55 11.30 -9.37 22.79
CA ILE A 55 11.91 -8.02 22.88
C ILE A 55 11.03 -7.21 23.83
N ALA A 56 11.55 -6.81 25.00
CA ALA A 56 10.84 -5.97 25.93
C ALA A 56 11.06 -4.48 25.56
N THR A 57 9.98 -3.73 25.46
CA THR A 57 9.99 -2.28 25.24
C THR A 57 9.16 -1.60 26.31
N CYS A 58 9.77 -0.66 27.04
CA CYS A 58 9.07 0.13 28.06
C CYS A 58 9.36 1.62 27.86
N ARG A 59 8.86 2.15 26.74
CA ARG A 59 9.21 3.48 26.23
C ARG A 59 8.53 4.59 27.02
N ARG A 60 9.30 5.61 27.42
CA ARG A 60 8.81 6.79 28.12
C ARG A 60 8.06 7.74 27.17
N ARG A 61 7.15 8.55 27.73
CA ARG A 61 6.39 9.58 26.99
C ARG A 61 7.27 10.50 26.16
N LYS A 62 8.43 10.92 26.69
CA LYS A 62 9.41 11.77 25.99
C LYS A 62 10.00 11.12 24.73
N GLY A 63 9.99 9.79 24.64
CA GLY A 63 10.40 9.01 23.46
C GLY A 63 9.22 8.54 22.61
N GLY A 64 8.02 9.09 22.79
CA GLY A 64 6.82 8.68 22.05
C GLY A 64 6.18 7.37 22.55
N GLY A 65 6.48 6.96 23.79
CA GLY A 65 5.81 5.86 24.49
C GLY A 65 4.74 6.36 25.46
N LEU A 66 4.26 5.45 26.33
CA LEU A 66 3.21 5.73 27.30
C LEU A 66 3.69 5.69 28.75
N LEU A 67 4.92 5.23 29.03
CA LEU A 67 5.45 5.21 30.40
C LEU A 67 5.61 6.63 30.96
N ALA A 68 4.84 6.94 31.99
CA ALA A 68 4.98 8.17 32.80
C ALA A 68 6.00 7.92 33.92
N GLY A 69 7.30 7.94 33.62
CA GLY A 69 8.33 7.61 34.60
C GLY A 69 9.71 8.13 34.24
N SER A 70 10.65 7.93 35.17
CA SER A 70 12.07 8.24 35.02
C SER A 70 12.79 7.20 34.13
N VAL A 71 14.08 7.43 33.83
CA VAL A 71 14.93 6.41 33.18
C VAL A 71 15.09 5.20 34.09
N GLN A 72 15.17 5.41 35.42
CA GLN A 72 15.26 4.32 36.39
C GLN A 72 14.03 3.44 36.40
N ASP A 73 12.83 4.02 36.21
CA ASP A 73 11.58 3.23 36.10
C ASP A 73 11.58 2.41 34.81
N GLU A 74 12.00 2.98 33.67
CA GLU A 74 12.18 2.27 32.43
C GLU A 74 13.13 1.07 32.58
N LEU A 75 14.32 1.28 33.16
CA LEU A 75 15.31 0.23 33.37
C LEU A 75 14.83 -0.84 34.36
N ARG A 76 14.12 -0.46 35.43
CA ARG A 76 13.51 -1.41 36.37
C ARG A 76 12.53 -2.36 35.67
N TRP A 77 11.65 -1.86 34.78
CA TRP A 77 10.73 -2.70 34.06
C TRP A 77 11.43 -3.61 33.04
N LEU A 78 12.47 -3.10 32.40
CA LEU A 78 13.26 -3.92 31.47
C LEU A 78 14.05 -5.01 32.23
N ALA A 79 14.56 -4.74 33.42
CA ALA A 79 15.21 -5.76 34.28
C ALA A 79 14.21 -6.84 34.71
N GLN A 80 12.99 -6.47 35.11
CA GLN A 80 11.93 -7.44 35.42
C GLN A 80 11.53 -8.27 34.17
N ALA A 81 11.53 -7.67 33.00
CA ALA A 81 11.30 -8.39 31.74
C ALA A 81 12.43 -9.40 31.42
N ALA A 82 13.69 -9.07 31.76
CA ALA A 82 14.78 -10.02 31.67
C ALA A 82 14.57 -11.24 32.56
N ALA A 83 14.19 -11.01 33.83
CA ALA A 83 13.83 -12.09 34.77
C ALA A 83 12.62 -12.92 34.28
N ALA A 84 11.68 -12.28 33.56
CA ALA A 84 10.55 -12.96 32.92
C ALA A 84 10.91 -13.70 31.63
N GLY A 85 12.16 -13.65 31.17
CA GLY A 85 12.69 -14.42 30.04
C GLY A 85 12.77 -13.68 28.72
N CYS A 86 12.64 -12.35 28.70
CA CYS A 86 12.95 -11.56 27.52
C CYS A 86 14.47 -11.56 27.28
N LEU A 87 14.88 -11.91 26.06
CA LEU A 87 16.30 -11.94 25.67
C LEU A 87 16.79 -10.58 25.15
N TRP A 88 15.90 -9.77 24.63
CA TRP A 88 16.18 -8.44 24.09
C TRP A 88 15.40 -7.37 24.82
N CYS A 89 15.97 -6.17 24.90
CA CYS A 89 15.22 -4.94 25.20
C CYS A 89 15.46 -3.86 24.14
N ASP A 90 14.42 -3.09 23.90
CA ASP A 90 14.47 -1.84 23.11
C ASP A 90 14.69 -0.68 24.08
N LEU A 91 15.81 0.03 23.94
CA LEU A 91 16.19 1.14 24.78
C LEU A 91 16.44 2.38 23.93
N GLU A 92 15.74 3.48 24.26
CA GLU A 92 15.90 4.74 23.55
C GLU A 92 17.28 5.39 23.77
N VAL A 93 17.84 5.99 22.70
CA VAL A 93 19.12 6.71 22.77
C VAL A 93 19.10 7.83 23.81
N GLU A 94 17.95 8.50 23.99
CA GLU A 94 17.77 9.55 25.00
C GLU A 94 17.87 9.02 26.44
N SER A 95 17.43 7.79 26.67
CA SER A 95 17.56 7.12 27.96
C SER A 95 19.01 6.74 28.22
N LEU A 96 19.64 6.15 27.20
CA LEU A 96 21.04 5.73 27.31
C LEU A 96 22.01 6.92 27.52
N ARG A 97 21.76 8.07 26.88
CA ARG A 97 22.55 9.31 27.06
C ARG A 97 22.53 9.85 28.50
N LYS A 98 21.52 9.52 29.31
CA LYS A 98 21.38 9.94 30.72
C LYS A 98 22.13 9.01 31.67
N LEU A 99 22.62 7.89 31.20
CA LEU A 99 23.36 6.94 32.01
C LEU A 99 24.87 7.27 31.95
N PRO A 100 25.61 7.03 33.03
CA PRO A 100 27.07 7.08 32.99
C PRO A 100 27.61 6.08 31.95
N ARG A 101 28.68 6.45 31.28
CA ARG A 101 29.30 5.56 30.27
C ARG A 101 29.68 4.22 30.89
N GLY A 102 29.38 3.11 30.22
CA GLY A 102 29.68 1.76 30.69
C GLY A 102 28.79 1.24 31.81
N SER A 103 27.86 2.06 32.33
CA SER A 103 27.00 1.64 33.44
C SER A 103 25.84 0.72 33.04
N ILE A 104 25.54 0.60 31.75
CA ILE A 104 24.37 -0.15 31.25
C ILE A 104 24.39 -1.62 31.72
N ARG A 105 25.53 -2.24 31.86
CA ARG A 105 25.70 -3.62 32.36
C ARG A 105 25.38 -3.79 33.85
N LYS A 106 25.31 -2.67 34.62
CA LYS A 106 24.96 -2.70 36.07
C LYS A 106 23.45 -2.90 36.30
N TYR A 107 22.64 -2.74 35.25
CA TYR A 107 21.18 -2.78 35.34
C TYR A 107 20.67 -4.14 34.86
N SER A 108 20.86 -5.21 35.36
CA SER A 108 20.29 -6.55 35.07
C SER A 108 19.34 -6.65 33.86
N LEU A 109 19.66 -5.92 32.77
CA LEU A 109 18.86 -5.84 31.56
C LEU A 109 18.88 -7.16 30.77
N PRO A 110 17.95 -7.37 29.82
CA PRO A 110 18.04 -8.46 28.87
C PRO A 110 19.42 -8.54 28.23
N ARG A 111 19.87 -9.77 27.91
CA ARG A 111 21.24 -10.03 27.44
C ARG A 111 21.61 -9.21 26.20
N ARG A 112 20.62 -8.84 25.38
CA ARG A 112 20.82 -8.11 24.14
C ARG A 112 20.06 -6.80 24.12
N ILE A 113 20.68 -5.75 23.62
CA ILE A 113 20.14 -4.39 23.60
C ILE A 113 19.97 -3.92 22.16
N LEU A 114 18.71 -3.57 21.82
CA LEU A 114 18.36 -2.83 20.62
C LEU A 114 18.31 -1.34 20.97
N LEU A 115 19.29 -0.57 20.53
CA LEU A 115 19.30 0.88 20.72
C LEU A 115 18.38 1.53 19.70
N SER A 116 17.37 2.25 20.17
CA SER A 116 16.36 2.87 19.31
C SER A 116 16.53 4.38 19.20
N VAL A 117 16.38 4.88 17.99
CA VAL A 117 16.25 6.29 17.65
C VAL A 117 14.89 6.49 16.98
N HIS A 118 14.00 7.27 17.60
CA HIS A 118 12.70 7.61 17.03
C HIS A 118 12.61 9.11 16.74
N ASP A 119 12.14 9.46 15.54
CA ASP A 119 11.75 10.84 15.21
C ASP A 119 10.43 10.77 14.41
N PHE A 120 9.34 11.19 15.05
CA PHE A 120 7.99 11.17 14.47
C PHE A 120 7.74 12.35 13.53
N GLY A 121 8.62 13.35 13.52
CA GLY A 121 8.52 14.54 12.69
C GLY A 121 9.29 14.47 11.39
N ARG A 122 10.41 13.77 11.36
CA ARG A 122 11.32 13.71 10.21
C ARG A 122 12.18 12.44 10.22
N MET A 123 12.92 12.22 9.15
CA MET A 123 13.97 11.21 9.11
C MET A 123 15.19 11.69 9.93
N PRO A 124 15.65 10.92 10.94
CA PRO A 124 16.84 11.27 11.70
C PRO A 124 18.08 11.41 10.81
N ARG A 125 19.10 12.11 11.29
CA ARG A 125 20.44 12.08 10.65
C ARG A 125 21.00 10.66 10.74
N LEU A 126 21.35 10.11 9.59
CA LEU A 126 21.88 8.75 9.46
C LEU A 126 23.40 8.79 9.39
N ASP A 127 24.05 9.40 10.37
CA ASP A 127 25.49 9.40 10.48
C ASP A 127 25.97 8.17 11.26
N ALA A 128 27.14 7.66 10.90
CA ALA A 128 27.75 6.52 11.57
C ALA A 128 28.04 6.79 13.07
N ALA A 129 27.96 8.04 13.50
CA ALA A 129 28.19 8.46 14.87
C ALA A 129 27.15 7.90 15.85
N VAL A 130 25.89 7.67 15.42
CA VAL A 130 24.87 7.04 16.29
C VAL A 130 25.32 5.64 16.70
N GLY A 131 25.87 4.85 15.78
CA GLY A 131 26.36 3.50 16.06
C GLY A 131 27.77 3.47 16.69
N ALA A 132 28.67 4.36 16.26
CA ALA A 132 30.06 4.36 16.72
C ALA A 132 30.19 4.66 18.21
N ARG A 133 29.40 5.61 18.75
CA ARG A 133 29.42 5.99 20.16
C ARG A 133 29.05 4.83 21.10
N TRP A 134 28.21 3.90 20.65
CA TRP A 134 27.66 2.80 21.47
C TRP A 134 28.16 1.44 21.05
N ARG A 135 29.17 1.41 20.16
CA ARG A 135 29.78 0.16 19.69
C ARG A 135 30.30 -0.67 20.88
N GLY A 136 29.97 -1.96 20.89
CA GLY A 136 30.33 -2.88 21.97
C GLY A 136 29.41 -2.80 23.21
N GLN A 137 28.52 -1.81 23.30
CA GLN A 137 27.56 -1.67 24.40
C GLN A 137 26.16 -2.13 24.00
N VAL A 138 25.83 -2.12 22.70
CA VAL A 138 24.52 -2.50 22.14
C VAL A 138 24.72 -3.52 21.01
N ASP A 139 23.73 -4.37 20.80
CA ASP A 139 23.79 -5.48 19.83
C ASP A 139 23.22 -5.09 18.48
N ALA A 140 22.23 -4.19 18.45
CA ALA A 140 21.62 -3.69 17.23
C ALA A 140 21.14 -2.25 17.39
N ILE A 141 20.94 -1.56 16.27
CA ILE A 141 20.46 -0.18 16.23
C ILE A 141 19.17 -0.14 15.40
N LYS A 142 18.10 0.39 16.00
CA LYS A 142 16.84 0.65 15.33
C LYS A 142 16.70 2.13 15.02
N ILE A 143 16.42 2.44 13.76
CA ILE A 143 16.14 3.80 13.32
C ILE A 143 14.70 3.84 12.79
N ALA A 144 13.85 4.54 13.53
CA ALA A 144 12.47 4.78 13.20
C ALA A 144 12.26 6.27 12.92
N GLY A 145 12.12 6.63 11.65
CA GLY A 145 11.98 8.02 11.23
C GLY A 145 10.78 8.24 10.32
N ALA A 146 10.12 9.40 10.48
CA ALA A 146 9.05 9.79 9.58
C ALA A 146 9.61 10.05 8.18
N ALA A 147 9.21 9.23 7.21
CA ALA A 147 9.50 9.44 5.80
C ALA A 147 8.47 10.42 5.22
N ARG A 148 8.89 11.65 4.96
CA ARG A 148 8.08 12.67 4.31
C ARG A 148 8.21 12.65 2.79
N THR A 149 9.34 12.15 2.31
CA THR A 149 9.69 12.03 0.90
C THR A 149 10.17 10.61 0.58
N ILE A 150 10.08 10.24 -0.68
CA ILE A 150 10.65 8.96 -1.18
C ILE A 150 12.17 8.90 -0.91
N ALA A 151 12.85 10.02 -1.03
CA ALA A 151 14.29 10.12 -0.75
C ALA A 151 14.64 9.77 0.72
N ASP A 152 13.75 10.10 1.68
CA ASP A 152 13.94 9.69 3.08
C ASP A 152 13.94 8.17 3.21
N SER A 153 13.00 7.51 2.52
CA SER A 153 12.88 6.05 2.51
C SER A 153 14.13 5.38 1.92
N VAL A 154 14.59 5.89 0.77
CA VAL A 154 15.81 5.39 0.10
C VAL A 154 17.04 5.58 0.98
N ARG A 155 17.17 6.75 1.60
CA ARG A 155 18.31 7.05 2.48
C ARG A 155 18.40 6.05 3.64
N LEU A 156 17.25 5.70 4.25
CA LEU A 156 17.23 4.72 5.33
C LEU A 156 17.52 3.29 4.85
N LEU A 157 17.03 2.90 3.67
CA LEU A 157 17.36 1.59 3.08
C LEU A 157 18.85 1.47 2.76
N ARG A 158 19.43 2.47 2.13
CA ARG A 158 20.88 2.51 1.83
C ARG A 158 21.72 2.45 3.11
N PHE A 159 21.25 3.08 4.20
CA PHE A 159 21.91 2.99 5.50
C PHE A 159 21.84 1.58 6.06
N ALA A 160 20.65 0.93 6.01
CA ALA A 160 20.47 -0.44 6.47
C ALA A 160 21.36 -1.44 5.70
N ALA A 161 21.48 -1.29 4.37
CA ALA A 161 22.30 -2.15 3.53
C ALA A 161 23.79 -2.08 3.87
N LYS A 162 24.27 -0.92 4.38
CA LYS A 162 25.68 -0.70 4.76
C LYS A 162 25.98 -0.98 6.25
N SER A 163 24.93 -1.21 7.05
CA SER A 163 25.06 -1.27 8.51
C SER A 163 24.72 -2.67 9.02
N ARG A 164 25.68 -3.35 9.65
CA ARG A 164 25.42 -4.63 10.32
C ARG A 164 24.47 -4.39 11.51
N ASN A 165 23.52 -5.30 11.72
CA ASN A 165 22.56 -5.28 12.83
C ASN A 165 21.74 -3.97 12.91
N CYS A 166 21.39 -3.39 11.77
CA CYS A 166 20.46 -2.26 11.68
C CYS A 166 19.02 -2.76 11.56
N VAL A 167 18.09 -2.05 12.18
CA VAL A 167 16.66 -2.22 12.03
C VAL A 167 16.08 -0.92 11.47
N ALA A 168 15.68 -0.95 10.21
CA ALA A 168 15.16 0.21 9.48
C ALA A 168 13.63 0.25 9.53
N VAL A 169 13.08 1.33 10.09
CA VAL A 169 11.63 1.54 10.23
C VAL A 169 11.24 2.90 9.66
N PRO A 170 11.16 3.06 8.33
CA PRO A 170 10.60 4.27 7.73
C PRO A 170 9.09 4.32 8.05
N MET A 171 8.68 5.38 8.75
CA MET A 171 7.30 5.56 9.21
C MET A 171 6.48 6.36 8.19
N GLY A 172 5.15 6.20 8.25
CA GLY A 172 4.19 6.85 7.35
C GLY A 172 3.95 6.07 6.06
N GLU A 173 2.98 6.52 5.27
CA GLU A 173 2.60 5.86 4.00
C GLU A 173 3.72 5.91 2.96
N VAL A 174 4.44 7.03 2.86
CA VAL A 174 5.60 7.17 1.97
C VAL A 174 6.71 6.17 2.34
N GLY A 175 6.80 5.79 3.62
CA GLY A 175 7.77 4.83 4.14
C GLY A 175 7.40 3.37 3.89
N LEU A 176 6.16 3.07 3.54
CA LEU A 176 5.64 1.69 3.46
C LEU A 176 6.44 0.78 2.51
N PRO A 177 6.76 1.16 1.25
CA PRO A 177 7.55 0.31 0.37
C PRO A 177 8.92 -0.04 0.96
N ALA A 178 9.61 0.95 1.52
CA ALA A 178 10.92 0.75 2.12
C ALA A 178 10.84 -0.11 3.41
N ARG A 179 9.77 0.01 4.19
CA ARG A 179 9.54 -0.86 5.36
C ARG A 179 9.40 -2.33 4.95
N LEU A 180 8.69 -2.61 3.86
CA LEU A 180 8.52 -3.96 3.34
C LEU A 180 9.82 -4.52 2.73
N LEU A 181 10.61 -3.68 2.09
CA LEU A 181 11.91 -4.04 1.51
C LEU A 181 13.05 -4.06 2.53
N ALA A 182 12.85 -3.56 3.75
CA ALA A 182 13.92 -3.41 4.73
C ALA A 182 14.66 -4.74 5.00
N LEU A 183 13.95 -5.88 5.09
CA LEU A 183 14.57 -7.20 5.26
C LEU A 183 15.43 -7.60 4.07
N ARG A 184 14.99 -7.29 2.85
CA ARG A 184 15.76 -7.52 1.62
C ARG A 184 17.09 -6.75 1.64
N GLU A 185 17.06 -5.54 2.18
CA GLU A 185 18.19 -4.63 2.25
C GLU A 185 19.07 -4.85 3.51
N GLY A 186 18.88 -5.94 4.25
CA GLY A 186 19.73 -6.30 5.37
C GLY A 186 19.27 -5.79 6.74
N SER A 187 18.06 -5.23 6.85
CA SER A 187 17.46 -4.96 8.16
C SER A 187 17.29 -6.25 8.95
N ALA A 188 17.73 -6.26 10.21
CA ALA A 188 17.67 -7.46 11.06
C ALA A 188 16.23 -7.86 11.42
N LEU A 189 15.31 -6.90 11.47
CA LEU A 189 13.91 -7.10 11.83
C LEU A 189 12.99 -6.19 11.00
N ALA A 190 11.74 -6.62 10.84
CA ALA A 190 10.63 -5.79 10.39
C ALA A 190 9.49 -5.83 11.41
N TYR A 191 8.75 -4.73 11.55
CA TYR A 191 7.72 -4.55 12.58
C TYR A 191 6.33 -4.52 11.96
N ALA A 192 5.43 -5.32 12.51
CA ALA A 192 4.00 -5.31 12.19
C ALA A 192 3.15 -5.43 13.47
N PRO A 193 1.98 -4.78 13.56
CA PRO A 193 1.02 -4.97 14.64
C PRO A 193 0.33 -6.33 14.51
N VAL A 194 -0.03 -6.94 15.64
CA VAL A 194 -0.83 -8.17 15.71
C VAL A 194 -2.33 -7.87 15.62
N SER A 195 -2.73 -6.74 16.15
CA SER A 195 -4.09 -6.16 16.10
C SER A 195 -4.14 -5.01 15.08
N ALA A 196 -5.11 -4.13 15.21
CA ALA A 196 -5.23 -2.96 14.34
C ALA A 196 -3.93 -2.15 14.25
N ALA A 197 -3.71 -1.49 13.12
CA ALA A 197 -2.56 -0.62 12.89
C ALA A 197 -2.46 0.44 14.01
N THR A 198 -1.28 0.59 14.59
CA THR A 198 -1.02 1.56 15.68
C THR A 198 -0.49 2.89 15.15
N ALA A 199 -0.25 3.00 13.83
CA ALA A 199 0.20 4.21 13.16
C ALA A 199 -0.10 4.16 11.65
N PRO A 200 -0.25 5.32 10.98
CA PRO A 200 -0.43 5.40 9.53
C PRO A 200 0.66 4.67 8.75
N GLY A 201 0.29 4.03 7.64
CA GLY A 201 1.21 3.28 6.78
C GLY A 201 1.73 1.97 7.39
N GLN A 202 1.12 1.45 8.45
CA GLN A 202 1.39 0.11 8.94
C GLN A 202 0.50 -0.91 8.22
N VAL A 203 1.12 -1.98 7.75
CA VAL A 203 0.43 -3.20 7.29
C VAL A 203 0.35 -4.19 8.44
N SER A 204 -0.71 -4.97 8.49
CA SER A 204 -0.90 -6.02 9.50
C SER A 204 0.20 -7.09 9.36
N LEU A 205 0.45 -7.84 10.45
CA LEU A 205 1.35 -8.98 10.43
C LEU A 205 0.96 -10.00 9.34
N ARG A 206 -0.34 -10.18 9.14
CA ARG A 206 -0.88 -11.09 8.14
C ARG A 206 -0.58 -10.64 6.71
N GLU A 207 -0.78 -9.36 6.41
CA GLU A 207 -0.42 -8.79 5.11
C GLU A 207 1.09 -8.85 4.87
N MET A 208 1.90 -8.48 5.87
CA MET A 208 3.35 -8.53 5.76
C MET A 208 3.84 -9.95 5.46
N LYS A 209 3.23 -10.97 6.08
CA LYS A 209 3.63 -12.37 5.95
C LYS A 209 3.07 -13.03 4.68
N TYR A 210 1.78 -12.86 4.40
CA TYR A 210 1.09 -13.65 3.38
C TYR A 210 0.89 -12.90 2.07
N LEU A 211 0.70 -11.59 2.11
CA LEU A 211 0.54 -10.78 0.89
C LEU A 211 1.91 -10.37 0.32
N TYR A 212 2.73 -9.71 1.14
CA TYR A 212 4.03 -9.20 0.71
C TYR A 212 5.17 -10.20 0.90
N ARG A 213 4.98 -11.24 1.72
CA ARG A 213 5.99 -12.26 2.04
C ARG A 213 7.33 -11.65 2.46
N ALA A 214 7.27 -10.57 3.27
CA ALA A 214 8.45 -9.78 3.63
C ALA A 214 9.61 -10.63 4.19
N HIS A 215 9.29 -11.72 4.90
CA HIS A 215 10.27 -12.67 5.42
C HIS A 215 11.00 -13.50 4.34
N ALA A 216 10.48 -13.59 3.14
CA ALA A 216 11.05 -14.34 2.03
C ALA A 216 11.74 -13.45 0.98
N LEU A 217 11.67 -12.12 1.14
CA LEU A 217 12.32 -11.18 0.25
C LEU A 217 13.85 -11.26 0.43
N ASN A 218 14.58 -11.22 -0.69
CA ASN A 218 16.03 -11.29 -0.73
C ASN A 218 16.57 -10.44 -1.89
N GLY A 219 17.88 -10.34 -2.04
CA GLY A 219 18.53 -9.53 -3.07
C GLY A 219 18.14 -9.88 -4.52
N GLN A 220 17.58 -11.07 -4.76
CA GLN A 220 17.10 -11.53 -6.07
C GLN A 220 15.62 -11.19 -6.31
N THR A 221 14.91 -10.68 -5.30
CA THR A 221 13.48 -10.39 -5.42
C THR A 221 13.26 -9.24 -6.40
N GLN A 222 12.47 -9.50 -7.46
CA GLN A 222 12.06 -8.49 -8.40
C GLN A 222 11.01 -7.58 -7.77
N VAL A 223 11.16 -6.27 -7.93
CA VAL A 223 10.23 -5.29 -7.34
C VAL A 223 9.39 -4.66 -8.44
N PHE A 224 8.10 -4.67 -8.22
CA PHE A 224 7.08 -3.97 -8.99
C PHE A 224 6.26 -3.07 -8.07
N GLY A 225 5.44 -2.21 -8.63
CA GLY A 225 4.59 -1.39 -7.79
C GLY A 225 3.50 -0.63 -8.51
N VAL A 226 2.71 0.11 -7.74
CA VAL A 226 1.77 1.11 -8.26
C VAL A 226 2.12 2.46 -7.66
N ILE A 227 2.09 3.50 -8.47
CA ILE A 227 2.30 4.89 -8.06
C ILE A 227 1.01 5.69 -8.21
N GLY A 228 0.71 6.52 -7.21
CA GLY A 228 -0.46 7.40 -7.22
C GLY A 228 -0.60 8.20 -5.93
N ASP A 229 -1.60 9.08 -5.88
CA ASP A 229 -2.00 9.85 -4.70
C ASP A 229 -3.52 10.15 -4.78
N PRO A 230 -4.34 9.57 -3.89
CA PRO A 230 -4.03 8.55 -2.86
C PRO A 230 -3.77 7.15 -3.43
N ILE A 231 -3.08 6.28 -2.65
CA ILE A 231 -2.74 4.92 -3.10
C ILE A 231 -3.10 3.81 -2.09
N ALA A 232 -3.33 4.17 -0.83
CA ALA A 232 -3.54 3.22 0.27
C ALA A 232 -4.66 2.20 0.03
N HIS A 233 -5.66 2.57 -0.76
CA HIS A 233 -6.85 1.75 -1.03
C HIS A 233 -6.76 0.91 -2.31
N SER A 234 -5.62 0.91 -3.00
CA SER A 234 -5.43 0.16 -4.24
C SER A 234 -5.41 -1.35 -3.99
N LEU A 235 -6.21 -2.10 -4.75
CA LEU A 235 -6.18 -3.56 -4.75
C LEU A 235 -5.09 -4.14 -5.69
N SER A 236 -4.33 -3.30 -6.40
CA SER A 236 -3.25 -3.77 -7.28
C SER A 236 -2.17 -4.58 -6.55
N PRO A 237 -1.75 -4.24 -5.30
CA PRO A 237 -0.84 -5.10 -4.55
C PRO A 237 -1.41 -6.49 -4.28
N LEU A 238 -2.70 -6.60 -3.94
CA LEU A 238 -3.36 -7.90 -3.76
C LEU A 238 -3.40 -8.70 -5.06
N LEU A 239 -3.79 -8.07 -6.16
CA LEU A 239 -3.91 -8.68 -7.47
C LEU A 239 -2.57 -9.28 -7.93
N HIS A 240 -1.52 -8.47 -7.96
CA HIS A 240 -0.22 -8.86 -8.50
C HIS A 240 0.57 -9.78 -7.56
N ASN A 241 0.57 -9.54 -6.26
CA ASN A 241 1.25 -10.44 -5.31
C ASN A 241 0.59 -11.84 -5.29
N THR A 242 -0.75 -11.91 -5.41
CA THR A 242 -1.44 -13.21 -5.57
C THR A 242 -0.96 -13.93 -6.82
N ALA A 243 -0.74 -13.21 -7.93
CA ALA A 243 -0.25 -13.80 -9.16
C ALA A 243 1.19 -14.30 -9.02
N PHE A 244 2.09 -13.55 -8.38
CA PHE A 244 3.46 -13.98 -8.11
C PHE A 244 3.50 -15.22 -7.22
N ILE A 245 2.67 -15.26 -6.16
CA ILE A 245 2.55 -16.42 -5.28
C ILE A 245 2.05 -17.65 -6.05
N ALA A 246 0.99 -17.51 -6.83
CA ALA A 246 0.39 -18.60 -7.60
C ALA A 246 1.36 -19.18 -8.66
N ARG A 247 2.27 -18.35 -9.19
CA ARG A 247 3.30 -18.75 -10.16
C ARG A 247 4.67 -19.05 -9.53
N ARG A 248 4.80 -18.99 -8.20
CA ARG A 248 6.05 -19.19 -7.45
C ARG A 248 7.19 -18.30 -7.94
N ILE A 249 6.88 -17.04 -8.30
CA ILE A 249 7.86 -16.07 -8.76
C ILE A 249 8.40 -15.31 -7.54
N ASN A 250 9.72 -15.15 -7.48
CA ASN A 250 10.38 -14.32 -6.47
C ASN A 250 10.25 -12.84 -6.87
N ALA A 251 9.07 -12.28 -6.63
CA ALA A 251 8.75 -10.90 -6.90
C ALA A 251 7.79 -10.36 -5.85
N VAL A 252 7.77 -9.04 -5.69
CA VAL A 252 6.86 -8.30 -4.82
C VAL A 252 6.31 -7.07 -5.54
N TYR A 253 5.04 -6.78 -5.30
CA TYR A 253 4.37 -5.60 -5.82
C TYR A 253 3.95 -4.68 -4.68
N LEU A 254 4.38 -3.42 -4.71
CA LEU A 254 4.30 -2.48 -3.59
C LEU A 254 3.49 -1.22 -3.97
N PRO A 255 2.73 -0.64 -3.03
CA PRO A 255 2.10 0.66 -3.22
C PRO A 255 3.09 1.79 -2.90
N PHE A 256 3.25 2.74 -3.80
CA PHE A 256 4.07 3.94 -3.62
C PHE A 256 3.18 5.18 -3.61
N LEU A 257 3.07 5.86 -2.46
CA LEU A 257 2.45 7.18 -2.39
C LEU A 257 3.40 8.20 -3.03
N VAL A 258 3.01 8.70 -4.20
CA VAL A 258 3.83 9.60 -5.01
C VAL A 258 3.11 10.92 -5.21
N LYS A 259 3.57 11.95 -4.50
CA LYS A 259 3.11 13.34 -4.68
C LYS A 259 3.87 14.05 -5.79
N ASN A 260 5.17 13.78 -5.90
CA ASN A 260 6.06 14.33 -6.92
C ASN A 260 6.64 13.19 -7.78
N LEU A 261 6.24 13.16 -9.04
CA LEU A 261 6.65 12.11 -9.97
C LEU A 261 8.16 12.13 -10.27
N ARG A 262 8.75 13.32 -10.40
CA ARG A 262 10.20 13.48 -10.66
C ARG A 262 11.04 12.90 -9.52
N ASP A 263 10.64 13.15 -8.27
CA ASP A 263 11.35 12.63 -7.09
C ASP A 263 11.24 11.12 -7.00
N PHE A 264 10.06 10.57 -7.33
CA PHE A 264 9.89 9.12 -7.41
C PHE A 264 10.78 8.50 -8.51
N LEU A 265 10.80 9.06 -9.70
CA LEU A 265 11.59 8.52 -10.82
C LEU A 265 13.10 8.55 -10.53
N LYS A 266 13.60 9.59 -9.82
CA LYS A 266 14.98 9.62 -9.35
C LYS A 266 15.31 8.52 -8.35
N ALA A 267 14.33 8.14 -7.52
CA ALA A 267 14.49 7.13 -6.47
C ALA A 267 14.17 5.70 -6.94
N ALA A 268 13.47 5.54 -8.06
CA ALA A 268 13.02 4.25 -8.58
C ALA A 268 14.14 3.20 -8.75
N PRO A 269 15.36 3.56 -9.24
CA PRO A 269 16.48 2.61 -9.32
C PRO A 269 16.89 2.03 -7.96
N ASP A 270 16.82 2.82 -6.88
CA ASP A 270 17.18 2.38 -5.53
C ASP A 270 16.27 1.29 -4.97
N PHE A 271 15.00 1.27 -5.41
CA PHE A 271 14.08 0.19 -5.07
C PHE A 271 14.28 -1.04 -5.95
N GLY A 272 15.04 -0.95 -7.02
CA GLY A 272 15.24 -2.03 -7.99
C GLY A 272 13.98 -2.36 -8.78
N LEU A 273 13.16 -1.33 -9.10
CA LEU A 273 11.92 -1.50 -9.84
C LEU A 273 12.15 -2.06 -11.23
N ARG A 274 11.36 -3.08 -11.60
CA ARG A 274 11.31 -3.70 -12.94
C ARG A 274 10.13 -3.22 -13.77
N GLY A 275 9.13 -2.65 -13.10
CA GLY A 275 7.96 -2.08 -13.72
C GLY A 275 7.00 -1.56 -12.68
N PHE A 276 6.09 -0.69 -13.08
CA PHE A 276 5.09 -0.15 -12.17
C PHE A 276 3.83 0.29 -12.91
N SER A 277 2.70 0.17 -12.24
CA SER A 277 1.44 0.75 -12.66
C SER A 277 1.40 2.22 -12.29
N VAL A 278 0.74 3.02 -13.11
CA VAL A 278 0.53 4.45 -12.90
C VAL A 278 -0.96 4.70 -12.75
N THR A 279 -1.36 5.30 -11.63
CA THR A 279 -2.74 5.73 -11.43
C THR A 279 -2.84 7.23 -11.19
N LEU A 280 -4.01 7.70 -10.81
CA LEU A 280 -4.32 9.10 -10.53
C LEU A 280 -3.29 9.70 -9.55
N PRO A 281 -2.77 10.93 -9.79
CA PRO A 281 -3.03 11.81 -10.93
C PRO A 281 -2.03 11.68 -12.08
N HIS A 282 -1.17 10.68 -12.10
CA HIS A 282 0.08 10.66 -12.87
C HIS A 282 -0.03 10.07 -14.30
N LYS A 283 -1.17 9.49 -14.70
CA LYS A 283 -1.30 8.78 -16.00
C LYS A 283 -0.92 9.61 -17.24
N GLN A 284 -1.19 10.92 -17.21
CA GLN A 284 -0.82 11.83 -18.31
C GLN A 284 0.58 12.41 -18.13
N SER A 285 0.92 12.82 -16.90
CA SER A 285 2.20 13.48 -16.64
C SER A 285 3.42 12.56 -16.79
N ILE A 286 3.25 11.23 -16.64
CA ILE A 286 4.33 10.25 -16.80
C ILE A 286 4.90 10.23 -18.22
N LEU A 287 4.10 10.54 -19.25
CA LEU A 287 4.53 10.55 -20.64
C LEU A 287 5.79 11.36 -20.90
N ARG A 288 5.93 12.51 -20.23
CA ARG A 288 7.11 13.40 -20.37
C ARG A 288 8.41 12.81 -19.84
N HIS A 289 8.32 11.68 -19.16
CA HIS A 289 9.44 11.00 -18.52
C HIS A 289 9.76 9.64 -19.13
N LEU A 290 8.98 9.22 -20.13
CA LEU A 290 9.23 7.98 -20.86
C LEU A 290 10.22 8.24 -22.00
N GLN A 291 11.08 7.27 -22.26
CA GLN A 291 11.93 7.26 -23.44
C GLN A 291 11.18 6.75 -24.67
N ASP A 292 10.13 5.94 -24.43
CA ASP A 292 9.35 5.34 -25.50
C ASP A 292 7.99 4.86 -24.97
N CYS A 293 6.98 4.77 -25.85
CA CYS A 293 5.69 4.15 -25.54
C CYS A 293 5.07 3.56 -26.83
N ASP A 294 4.10 2.67 -26.66
CA ASP A 294 3.37 2.16 -27.82
C ASP A 294 2.51 3.26 -28.49
N ALA A 295 2.29 3.10 -29.81
CA ALA A 295 1.59 4.10 -30.62
C ALA A 295 0.20 4.45 -30.07
N LEU A 296 -0.56 3.45 -29.59
CA LEU A 296 -1.89 3.67 -29.06
C LEU A 296 -1.85 4.47 -27.75
N SER A 297 -0.89 4.19 -26.88
CA SER A 297 -0.71 4.95 -25.62
C SER A 297 -0.29 6.39 -25.89
N ALA A 298 0.51 6.64 -26.91
CA ALA A 298 0.86 7.99 -27.36
C ALA A 298 -0.38 8.76 -27.83
N GLU A 299 -1.23 8.14 -28.63
CA GLU A 299 -2.50 8.76 -29.09
C GLU A 299 -3.47 8.99 -27.93
N ILE A 300 -3.65 8.01 -27.04
CA ILE A 300 -4.47 8.17 -25.82
C ILE A 300 -3.96 9.33 -24.97
N GLY A 301 -2.67 9.63 -25.01
CA GLY A 301 -2.05 10.65 -24.19
C GLY A 301 -2.08 10.32 -22.69
N ALA A 302 -2.08 9.02 -22.33
CA ALA A 302 -2.06 8.54 -20.96
C ALA A 302 -1.45 7.13 -20.90
N VAL A 303 -0.64 6.89 -19.87
CA VAL A 303 0.00 5.60 -19.59
C VAL A 303 -0.40 5.13 -18.20
N ASN A 304 -0.80 3.88 -18.06
CA ASN A 304 -1.07 3.24 -16.77
C ASN A 304 -0.07 2.14 -16.40
N THR A 305 0.86 1.80 -17.30
CA THR A 305 1.82 0.71 -17.12
C THR A 305 3.19 1.12 -17.64
N VAL A 306 4.22 0.96 -16.81
CA VAL A 306 5.60 1.24 -17.16
C VAL A 306 6.44 -0.01 -16.99
N VAL A 307 7.27 -0.29 -17.99
CA VAL A 307 8.33 -1.31 -17.96
C VAL A 307 9.66 -0.59 -17.80
N VAL A 308 10.45 -0.99 -16.81
CA VAL A 308 11.83 -0.54 -16.66
C VAL A 308 12.71 -1.50 -17.43
N ARG A 309 13.35 -1.02 -18.51
CA ARG A 309 14.25 -1.80 -19.35
C ARG A 309 15.60 -2.05 -18.63
N ARG A 310 16.42 -2.94 -19.18
CA ARG A 310 17.73 -3.29 -18.58
C ARG A 310 18.70 -2.12 -18.50
N ASP A 311 18.64 -1.20 -19.44
CA ASP A 311 19.41 0.04 -19.50
C ASP A 311 18.88 1.16 -18.58
N GLY A 312 17.76 0.89 -17.86
CA GLY A 312 17.10 1.85 -17.01
C GLY A 312 16.08 2.74 -17.72
N SER A 313 15.96 2.65 -19.06
CA SER A 313 14.97 3.41 -19.81
C SER A 313 13.55 2.94 -19.50
N LEU A 314 12.58 3.87 -19.59
CA LEU A 314 11.19 3.63 -19.26
C LEU A 314 10.36 3.48 -20.54
N TYR A 315 9.69 2.36 -20.68
CA TYR A 315 8.72 2.11 -21.76
C TYR A 315 7.31 2.14 -21.18
N GLY A 316 6.44 2.96 -21.77
CA GLY A 316 5.06 3.11 -21.32
C GLY A 316 4.04 2.42 -22.20
N CYS A 317 2.97 1.92 -21.60
CA CYS A 317 1.79 1.47 -22.33
C CYS A 317 0.52 1.69 -21.48
N ASN A 318 -0.64 1.62 -22.14
CA ASN A 318 -1.92 1.75 -21.51
C ASN A 318 -2.68 0.43 -21.59
N THR A 319 -2.96 -0.22 -20.47
CA THR A 319 -3.75 -1.44 -20.43
C THR A 319 -5.22 -1.18 -20.05
N ASP A 320 -5.59 0.06 -19.72
CA ASP A 320 -6.97 0.41 -19.39
C ASP A 320 -7.91 0.19 -20.57
N TYR A 321 -7.45 0.48 -21.80
CA TYR A 321 -8.27 0.27 -23.00
C TYR A 321 -8.65 -1.22 -23.18
N VAL A 322 -7.74 -2.14 -22.88
CA VAL A 322 -8.01 -3.59 -22.90
C VAL A 322 -9.12 -3.92 -21.92
N GLY A 323 -9.04 -3.32 -20.72
CA GLY A 323 -10.03 -3.51 -19.67
C GLY A 323 -11.43 -3.06 -20.07
N VAL A 324 -11.55 -1.89 -20.68
CA VAL A 324 -12.83 -1.34 -21.16
C VAL A 324 -13.44 -2.21 -22.25
N LEU A 325 -12.67 -2.53 -23.30
CA LEU A 325 -13.14 -3.37 -24.40
C LEU A 325 -13.57 -4.76 -23.94
N HIS A 326 -12.78 -5.39 -23.06
CA HIS A 326 -13.10 -6.70 -22.52
C HIS A 326 -14.38 -6.70 -21.67
N ALA A 327 -14.56 -5.69 -20.82
CA ALA A 327 -15.67 -5.64 -19.89
C ALA A 327 -16.99 -5.26 -20.60
N LEU A 328 -16.98 -4.22 -21.42
CA LEU A 328 -18.19 -3.74 -22.11
C LEU A 328 -18.57 -4.64 -23.28
N GLY A 329 -17.59 -5.17 -24.02
CA GLY A 329 -17.83 -6.07 -25.15
C GLY A 329 -18.52 -7.39 -24.82
N LYS A 330 -18.56 -7.79 -23.52
CA LYS A 330 -19.36 -8.92 -23.06
C LYS A 330 -20.87 -8.65 -23.03
N LYS A 331 -21.28 -7.38 -23.07
CA LYS A 331 -22.67 -6.96 -22.89
C LYS A 331 -23.23 -6.22 -24.10
N LEU A 332 -22.35 -5.70 -24.97
CA LEU A 332 -22.73 -4.87 -26.11
C LEU A 332 -21.79 -5.13 -27.29
N ARG A 333 -22.36 -5.22 -28.49
CA ARG A 333 -21.59 -5.10 -29.74
C ARG A 333 -21.15 -3.65 -29.86
N LEU A 334 -19.84 -3.40 -29.83
CA LEU A 334 -19.32 -2.03 -29.78
C LEU A 334 -19.42 -1.31 -31.12
N ALA A 335 -19.23 -2.03 -32.22
CA ALA A 335 -19.37 -1.45 -33.56
C ALA A 335 -20.80 -0.90 -33.74
N GLU A 336 -20.89 0.32 -34.25
CA GLU A 336 -22.15 1.06 -34.52
C GLU A 336 -22.95 1.44 -33.26
N SER A 337 -22.45 1.14 -32.05
CA SER A 337 -23.11 1.55 -30.81
C SER A 337 -22.82 3.01 -30.48
N ARG A 338 -23.78 3.68 -29.85
CA ARG A 338 -23.60 5.04 -29.29
C ARG A 338 -23.25 4.96 -27.82
N VAL A 339 -22.06 5.40 -27.42
CA VAL A 339 -21.55 5.26 -26.05
C VAL A 339 -21.19 6.62 -25.44
N LEU A 340 -21.79 6.93 -24.29
CA LEU A 340 -21.43 8.11 -23.51
C LEU A 340 -20.29 7.78 -22.53
N VAL A 341 -19.23 8.60 -22.53
CA VAL A 341 -18.14 8.53 -21.55
C VAL A 341 -18.22 9.74 -20.63
N LEU A 342 -18.38 9.51 -19.34
CA LEU A 342 -18.38 10.54 -18.32
C LEU A 342 -16.96 10.78 -17.82
N GLY A 343 -16.44 12.01 -17.97
CA GLY A 343 -15.10 12.40 -17.54
C GLY A 343 -14.15 12.71 -18.70
N ALA A 344 -13.01 13.34 -18.37
CA ALA A 344 -11.96 13.69 -19.34
C ALA A 344 -10.54 13.43 -18.78
N GLY A 345 -10.40 12.53 -17.78
CA GLY A 345 -9.13 12.10 -17.21
C GLY A 345 -8.48 10.94 -17.99
N GLY A 346 -7.36 10.42 -17.49
CA GLY A 346 -6.60 9.35 -18.15
C GLY A 346 -7.41 8.10 -18.45
N SER A 347 -8.35 7.69 -17.56
CA SER A 347 -9.23 6.53 -17.80
C SER A 347 -10.31 6.83 -18.82
N ALA A 348 -10.86 8.06 -18.82
CA ALA A 348 -11.82 8.51 -19.82
C ALA A 348 -11.18 8.56 -21.22
N ARG A 349 -9.93 9.04 -21.30
CA ARG A 349 -9.15 9.01 -22.55
C ARG A 349 -8.99 7.58 -23.07
N ALA A 350 -8.55 6.65 -22.21
CA ALA A 350 -8.41 5.24 -22.58
C ALA A 350 -9.73 4.63 -23.04
N ALA A 351 -10.85 4.94 -22.37
CA ALA A 351 -12.18 4.47 -22.77
C ALA A 351 -12.62 5.07 -24.11
N ALA A 352 -12.50 6.38 -24.31
CA ALA A 352 -12.91 7.06 -25.53
C ALA A 352 -12.15 6.50 -26.75
N PHE A 353 -10.82 6.45 -26.71
CA PHE A 353 -10.00 5.91 -27.79
C PHE A 353 -10.29 4.44 -28.08
N ALA A 354 -10.45 3.61 -27.03
CA ALA A 354 -10.79 2.21 -27.17
C ALA A 354 -12.13 2.00 -27.91
N LEU A 355 -13.15 2.74 -27.49
CA LEU A 355 -14.51 2.62 -28.03
C LEU A 355 -14.61 3.16 -29.46
N THR A 356 -14.00 4.32 -29.74
CA THR A 356 -13.96 4.88 -31.10
C THR A 356 -13.24 3.92 -32.06
N ARG A 357 -12.09 3.35 -31.67
CA ARG A 357 -11.38 2.35 -32.50
C ARG A 357 -12.17 1.06 -32.68
N ALA A 358 -13.04 0.71 -31.74
CA ALA A 358 -13.95 -0.42 -31.85
C ALA A 358 -15.17 -0.11 -32.74
N GLY A 359 -15.24 1.07 -33.35
CA GLY A 359 -16.34 1.49 -34.23
C GLY A 359 -17.58 2.04 -33.54
N ALA A 360 -17.48 2.43 -32.25
CA ALA A 360 -18.56 3.08 -31.54
C ALA A 360 -18.59 4.60 -31.83
N ALA A 361 -19.80 5.19 -31.93
CA ALA A 361 -19.99 6.63 -31.86
C ALA A 361 -19.90 7.08 -30.39
N VAL A 362 -18.85 7.84 -30.05
CA VAL A 362 -18.55 8.19 -28.67
C VAL A 362 -18.93 9.64 -28.37
N GLY A 363 -19.77 9.82 -27.33
CA GLY A 363 -20.06 11.11 -26.73
C GLY A 363 -19.25 11.29 -25.45
N ILE A 364 -18.76 12.50 -25.18
CA ILE A 364 -18.00 12.84 -23.97
C ILE A 364 -18.70 13.93 -23.20
N SER A 365 -19.00 13.65 -21.94
CA SER A 365 -19.53 14.64 -21.01
C SER A 365 -18.59 14.77 -19.81
N ALA A 366 -18.17 16.01 -19.49
CA ALA A 366 -17.30 16.26 -18.35
C ALA A 366 -17.55 17.66 -17.75
N ARG A 367 -17.37 17.77 -16.43
CA ARG A 367 -17.49 19.03 -15.68
C ARG A 367 -16.65 20.18 -16.28
N ARG A 368 -15.44 19.87 -16.76
CA ARG A 368 -14.55 20.81 -17.43
C ARG A 368 -14.76 20.73 -18.94
N SER A 369 -15.58 21.60 -19.49
CA SER A 369 -15.93 21.61 -20.92
C SER A 369 -14.73 21.76 -21.86
N ALA A 370 -13.69 22.51 -21.48
CA ALA A 370 -12.46 22.59 -22.27
C ALA A 370 -11.75 21.21 -22.38
N ALA A 371 -11.67 20.44 -21.30
CA ALA A 371 -11.08 19.12 -21.32
C ALA A 371 -11.95 18.10 -22.09
N ALA A 372 -13.28 18.24 -22.03
CA ALA A 372 -14.18 17.42 -22.85
C ALA A 372 -13.97 17.69 -24.35
N ARG A 373 -13.88 18.96 -24.78
CA ARG A 373 -13.61 19.35 -26.17
C ARG A 373 -12.25 18.85 -26.65
N GLU A 374 -11.23 18.97 -25.84
CA GLU A 374 -9.88 18.46 -26.17
C GLU A 374 -9.89 16.94 -26.38
N LEU A 375 -10.51 16.21 -25.44
CA LEU A 375 -10.61 14.76 -25.55
C LEU A 375 -11.45 14.33 -26.76
N ALA A 376 -12.61 14.95 -26.97
CA ALA A 376 -13.49 14.67 -28.11
C ALA A 376 -12.74 14.83 -29.45
N ARG A 377 -12.05 15.97 -29.63
CA ARG A 377 -11.25 16.23 -30.83
C ARG A 377 -10.16 15.16 -31.05
N SER A 378 -9.41 14.83 -29.98
CA SER A 378 -8.28 13.90 -30.11
C SER A 378 -8.74 12.45 -30.31
N ALA A 379 -9.89 12.05 -29.80
CA ALA A 379 -10.43 10.70 -29.91
C ALA A 379 -11.38 10.50 -31.10
N GLY A 380 -11.70 11.55 -31.89
CA GLY A 380 -12.73 11.46 -32.94
C GLY A 380 -14.14 11.26 -32.36
N ALA A 381 -14.44 11.91 -31.24
CA ALA A 381 -15.69 11.80 -30.51
C ALA A 381 -16.44 13.15 -30.52
N GLU A 382 -17.71 13.16 -30.11
CA GLU A 382 -18.52 14.36 -29.94
C GLU A 382 -18.54 14.82 -28.46
N VAL A 383 -18.84 16.10 -28.24
CA VAL A 383 -19.09 16.62 -26.88
C VAL A 383 -20.59 16.61 -26.62
N VAL A 384 -20.99 15.93 -25.54
CA VAL A 384 -22.37 15.90 -25.08
C VAL A 384 -22.50 16.86 -23.88
N PRO A 385 -23.24 17.96 -23.99
CA PRO A 385 -23.52 18.85 -22.87
C PRO A 385 -24.29 18.11 -21.76
N HIS A 386 -24.03 18.44 -20.49
CA HIS A 386 -24.72 17.77 -19.37
C HIS A 386 -26.25 17.92 -19.45
N GLY A 387 -26.77 19.10 -19.86
CA GLY A 387 -28.21 19.30 -20.02
C GLY A 387 -28.89 18.43 -21.09
N ALA A 388 -28.12 17.88 -22.04
CA ALA A 388 -28.66 16.98 -23.06
C ALA A 388 -28.87 15.55 -22.55
N LEU A 389 -28.30 15.18 -21.39
CA LEU A 389 -28.37 13.82 -20.82
C LEU A 389 -29.80 13.42 -20.40
N GLN A 390 -30.68 14.40 -20.20
CA GLN A 390 -32.10 14.13 -19.88
C GLN A 390 -32.92 13.68 -21.08
N THR A 391 -32.48 13.95 -22.28
CA THR A 391 -33.25 13.70 -23.52
C THR A 391 -32.56 12.74 -24.49
N GLU A 392 -31.23 12.66 -24.42
CA GLU A 392 -30.45 11.81 -25.33
C GLU A 392 -30.36 10.37 -24.84
N SER A 393 -30.44 9.43 -25.80
CA SER A 393 -30.32 8.00 -25.51
C SER A 393 -28.99 7.42 -26.03
N PHE A 394 -28.44 6.48 -25.30
CA PHE A 394 -27.20 5.79 -25.60
C PHE A 394 -27.37 4.27 -25.51
N ASP A 395 -26.55 3.51 -26.22
CA ASP A 395 -26.46 2.06 -26.01
C ASP A 395 -25.76 1.75 -24.68
N ALA A 396 -24.72 2.53 -24.35
CA ALA A 396 -24.04 2.40 -23.06
C ALA A 396 -23.60 3.75 -22.49
N ILE A 397 -23.52 3.82 -21.15
CA ILE A 397 -22.92 4.92 -20.41
C ILE A 397 -21.74 4.35 -19.61
N VAL A 398 -20.56 4.98 -19.73
CA VAL A 398 -19.31 4.59 -19.04
C VAL A 398 -18.91 5.69 -18.05
N ASN A 399 -19.00 5.44 -16.75
CA ASN A 399 -18.45 6.36 -15.75
C ASN A 399 -16.95 6.17 -15.63
N ALA A 400 -16.19 7.16 -16.09
CA ALA A 400 -14.74 7.27 -15.93
C ALA A 400 -14.32 8.41 -15.01
N THR A 401 -15.26 8.90 -14.18
CA THR A 401 -15.01 9.88 -13.11
C THR A 401 -14.74 9.19 -11.77
N PRO A 402 -14.19 9.88 -10.77
CA PRO A 402 -14.07 9.35 -9.42
C PRO A 402 -15.38 9.48 -8.58
N VAL A 403 -16.48 9.99 -9.16
CA VAL A 403 -17.74 10.22 -8.44
C VAL A 403 -18.38 8.87 -8.06
N GLY A 404 -18.60 8.66 -6.78
CA GLY A 404 -19.09 7.38 -6.22
C GLY A 404 -18.00 6.42 -5.78
N MET A 405 -16.72 6.83 -5.88
CA MET A 405 -15.58 6.07 -5.33
C MET A 405 -15.45 6.34 -3.82
N TYR A 406 -14.93 5.36 -3.10
CA TYR A 406 -14.59 5.54 -1.68
C TYR A 406 -13.66 6.76 -1.46
N PRO A 407 -13.89 7.61 -0.42
CA PRO A 407 -14.87 7.44 0.67
C PRO A 407 -16.31 7.84 0.32
N ASP A 408 -16.56 8.65 -0.71
CA ASP A 408 -17.84 9.27 -1.03
C ASP A 408 -18.75 8.34 -1.87
N THR A 409 -19.09 7.19 -1.32
CA THR A 409 -19.79 6.11 -2.04
C THR A 409 -21.29 6.32 -2.25
N ALA A 410 -21.88 7.33 -1.60
CA ALA A 410 -23.32 7.61 -1.65
C ALA A 410 -23.74 8.46 -2.86
N ILE A 411 -22.77 9.04 -3.58
CA ILE A 411 -23.03 9.94 -4.71
C ILE A 411 -22.99 9.22 -6.05
N SER A 412 -23.73 9.74 -7.03
CA SER A 412 -23.75 9.26 -8.41
C SER A 412 -23.41 10.39 -9.37
N PRO A 413 -22.68 10.12 -10.47
CA PRO A 413 -22.41 11.14 -11.48
C PRO A 413 -23.64 11.51 -12.33
N LEU A 414 -24.69 10.70 -12.30
CA LEU A 414 -25.96 10.89 -13.00
C LEU A 414 -27.16 10.67 -12.08
N GLU A 415 -28.21 11.42 -12.33
CA GLU A 415 -29.51 11.23 -11.72
C GLU A 415 -30.31 10.11 -12.43
N PRO A 416 -31.30 9.51 -11.76
CA PRO A 416 -32.13 8.47 -12.40
C PRO A 416 -32.77 8.91 -13.73
N GLY A 417 -33.13 10.19 -13.87
CA GLY A 417 -33.71 10.76 -15.10
C GLY A 417 -32.77 10.81 -16.29
N GLU A 418 -31.47 10.70 -16.07
CA GLU A 418 -30.43 10.79 -17.10
C GLU A 418 -29.93 9.42 -17.58
N LEU A 419 -30.51 8.33 -17.04
CA LEU A 419 -30.11 6.97 -17.39
C LEU A 419 -30.95 6.42 -18.56
N HIS A 420 -30.77 6.99 -19.75
CA HIS A 420 -31.38 6.52 -21.01
C HIS A 420 -30.41 5.65 -21.79
N CYS A 421 -30.19 4.39 -21.31
CA CYS A 421 -29.26 3.46 -21.94
C CYS A 421 -29.63 1.99 -21.70
N ARG A 422 -28.99 1.09 -22.43
CA ARG A 422 -29.13 -0.38 -22.29
C ARG A 422 -28.13 -0.95 -21.30
N VAL A 423 -26.94 -0.33 -21.19
CA VAL A 423 -25.83 -0.78 -20.35
C VAL A 423 -25.21 0.40 -19.60
N VAL A 424 -24.95 0.25 -18.30
CA VAL A 424 -24.13 1.16 -17.52
C VAL A 424 -22.87 0.45 -17.07
N MET A 425 -21.71 0.97 -17.44
CA MET A 425 -20.41 0.54 -16.94
C MET A 425 -19.85 1.60 -16.00
N ASP A 426 -19.40 1.18 -14.82
CA ASP A 426 -18.66 2.05 -13.92
C ASP A 426 -17.20 1.56 -13.83
N LEU A 427 -16.21 2.44 -14.06
CA LEU A 427 -14.79 2.07 -13.93
C LEU A 427 -14.35 1.98 -12.47
N ILE A 428 -15.17 2.43 -11.54
CA ILE A 428 -14.94 2.30 -10.11
C ILE A 428 -15.15 0.83 -9.70
N TYR A 429 -14.16 0.24 -9.05
CA TYR A 429 -14.21 -1.13 -8.55
C TYR A 429 -14.35 -1.20 -7.01
N ARG A 430 -14.26 -0.07 -6.32
CA ARG A 430 -14.39 0.04 -4.87
C ARG A 430 -15.22 1.26 -4.48
N PRO A 431 -16.49 1.06 -4.11
CA PRO A 431 -17.19 -0.21 -3.90
C PRO A 431 -17.44 -0.97 -5.21
N GLU A 432 -17.70 -2.29 -5.11
CA GLU A 432 -18.04 -3.11 -6.29
C GLU A 432 -19.37 -2.66 -6.93
N ARG A 433 -20.33 -2.26 -6.08
CA ARG A 433 -21.65 -1.74 -6.49
C ARG A 433 -21.77 -0.26 -6.10
N THR A 434 -21.37 0.62 -7.01
CA THR A 434 -21.51 2.09 -6.84
C THR A 434 -22.97 2.52 -6.83
N GLN A 435 -23.22 3.75 -6.37
CA GLN A 435 -24.58 4.31 -6.41
C GLN A 435 -25.13 4.37 -7.84
N LEU A 436 -24.30 4.70 -8.82
CA LEU A 436 -24.69 4.67 -10.24
C LEU A 436 -25.16 3.28 -10.67
N LEU A 437 -24.44 2.22 -10.34
CA LEU A 437 -24.82 0.85 -10.70
C LEU A 437 -26.09 0.39 -9.95
N LYS A 438 -26.33 0.87 -8.74
CA LYS A 438 -27.59 0.60 -8.00
C LYS A 438 -28.78 1.26 -8.67
N LEU A 439 -28.65 2.55 -9.07
CA LEU A 439 -29.68 3.27 -9.80
C LEU A 439 -29.99 2.62 -11.16
N ALA A 440 -28.96 2.21 -11.90
CA ALA A 440 -29.14 1.48 -13.15
C ALA A 440 -29.90 0.14 -12.95
N ALA A 441 -29.53 -0.63 -11.92
CA ALA A 441 -30.19 -1.90 -11.60
C ALA A 441 -31.67 -1.72 -11.21
N GLN A 442 -32.02 -0.66 -10.47
CA GLN A 442 -33.40 -0.31 -10.14
C GLN A 442 -34.25 -0.04 -11.40
N LYS A 443 -33.62 0.53 -12.44
CA LYS A 443 -34.24 0.73 -13.75
C LYS A 443 -34.16 -0.49 -14.69
N ARG A 444 -33.68 -1.62 -14.21
CA ARG A 444 -33.48 -2.85 -15.00
C ARG A 444 -32.49 -2.70 -16.16
N ILE A 445 -31.59 -1.73 -16.06
CA ILE A 445 -30.50 -1.50 -17.02
C ILE A 445 -29.37 -2.51 -16.70
N ALA A 446 -28.78 -3.12 -17.72
CA ALA A 446 -27.65 -4.02 -17.54
C ALA A 446 -26.44 -3.28 -16.97
N THR A 447 -25.74 -3.88 -16.01
CA THR A 447 -24.62 -3.26 -15.33
C THR A 447 -23.30 -3.99 -15.58
N VAL A 448 -22.20 -3.23 -15.66
CA VAL A 448 -20.84 -3.74 -15.74
C VAL A 448 -20.01 -3.07 -14.62
N SER A 449 -19.57 -3.88 -13.67
CA SER A 449 -18.73 -3.41 -12.55
C SER A 449 -17.30 -3.13 -13.01
N GLY A 450 -16.66 -2.14 -12.41
CA GLY A 450 -15.26 -1.80 -12.60
C GLY A 450 -14.29 -2.92 -12.24
N VAL A 451 -14.73 -3.92 -11.50
CA VAL A 451 -13.94 -5.13 -11.19
C VAL A 451 -13.53 -5.87 -12.46
N GLU A 452 -14.40 -5.96 -13.47
CA GLU A 452 -14.08 -6.63 -14.73
C GLU A 452 -12.96 -5.89 -15.48
N MET A 453 -13.05 -4.57 -15.56
CA MET A 453 -12.00 -3.73 -16.15
C MET A 453 -10.71 -3.80 -15.35
N PHE A 454 -10.80 -3.70 -14.01
CA PHE A 454 -9.64 -3.75 -13.12
C PHE A 454 -8.87 -5.07 -13.25
N LEU A 455 -9.58 -6.19 -13.34
CA LEU A 455 -8.97 -7.50 -13.55
C LEU A 455 -8.31 -7.60 -14.93
N ALA A 456 -9.00 -7.21 -16.00
CA ALA A 456 -8.49 -7.35 -17.36
C ALA A 456 -7.22 -6.49 -17.57
N GLN A 457 -7.22 -5.23 -17.13
CA GLN A 457 -6.04 -4.36 -17.24
C GLN A 457 -4.86 -4.89 -16.39
N GLY A 458 -5.13 -5.39 -15.18
CA GLY A 458 -4.08 -5.91 -14.31
C GLY A 458 -3.49 -7.24 -14.81
N ILE A 459 -4.30 -8.09 -15.43
CA ILE A 459 -3.85 -9.29 -16.15
C ILE A 459 -2.91 -8.88 -17.28
N ALA A 460 -3.30 -7.92 -18.13
CA ALA A 460 -2.48 -7.42 -19.21
C ALA A 460 -1.15 -6.83 -18.73
N GLN A 461 -1.16 -6.05 -17.62
CA GLN A 461 0.06 -5.56 -16.98
C GLN A 461 0.99 -6.70 -16.58
N TRP A 462 0.44 -7.69 -15.87
CA TRP A 462 1.23 -8.82 -15.39
C TRP A 462 1.85 -9.60 -16.55
N GLU A 463 1.09 -9.88 -17.61
CA GLU A 463 1.56 -10.60 -18.81
C GLU A 463 2.62 -9.80 -19.56
N LEU A 464 2.51 -8.47 -19.59
CA LEU A 464 3.52 -7.58 -20.17
C LEU A 464 4.86 -7.69 -19.41
N TRP A 465 4.83 -7.63 -18.06
CA TRP A 465 6.05 -7.70 -17.26
C TRP A 465 6.66 -9.09 -17.23
N MET A 466 5.83 -10.12 -17.12
CA MET A 466 6.30 -11.51 -16.92
C MET A 466 6.53 -12.27 -18.22
N LYS A 467 6.01 -11.77 -19.36
CA LYS A 467 6.03 -12.48 -20.67
C LYS A 467 5.44 -13.90 -20.57
N ARG A 468 4.45 -14.10 -19.71
CA ARG A 468 3.78 -15.40 -19.44
C ARG A 468 2.30 -15.16 -19.18
N ARG A 469 1.46 -16.17 -19.38
CA ARG A 469 0.02 -16.09 -19.04
C ARG A 469 -0.21 -15.92 -17.55
N ALA A 470 -1.04 -14.94 -17.20
CA ALA A 470 -1.42 -14.64 -15.83
C ALA A 470 -2.28 -15.76 -15.21
N PRO A 471 -2.20 -15.99 -13.90
CA PRO A 471 -3.08 -16.92 -13.17
C PRO A 471 -4.44 -16.27 -12.88
N GLN A 472 -5.21 -15.97 -13.93
CA GLN A 472 -6.43 -15.15 -13.90
C GLN A 472 -7.45 -15.61 -12.85
N LYS A 473 -7.66 -16.94 -12.69
CA LYS A 473 -8.60 -17.50 -11.68
C LYS A 473 -8.19 -17.12 -10.26
N SER A 474 -6.88 -17.18 -9.94
CA SER A 474 -6.36 -16.82 -8.61
C SER A 474 -6.48 -15.32 -8.35
N MET A 475 -6.12 -14.50 -9.33
CA MET A 475 -6.23 -13.04 -9.28
C MET A 475 -7.69 -12.62 -9.02
N ARG A 476 -8.64 -13.14 -9.81
CA ARG A 476 -10.06 -12.84 -9.67
C ARG A 476 -10.61 -13.23 -8.30
N ARG A 477 -10.31 -14.46 -7.85
CA ARG A 477 -10.77 -14.96 -6.55
C ARG A 477 -10.28 -14.08 -5.39
N ALA A 478 -9.02 -13.66 -5.43
CA ALA A 478 -8.45 -12.81 -4.38
C ALA A 478 -9.14 -11.43 -4.31
N VAL A 479 -9.32 -10.76 -5.44
CA VAL A 479 -9.97 -9.44 -5.52
C VAL A 479 -11.42 -9.52 -5.04
N LEU A 480 -12.21 -10.48 -5.54
CA LEU A 480 -13.60 -10.63 -5.13
C LEU A 480 -13.74 -11.00 -3.65
N ALA A 481 -12.83 -11.81 -3.11
CA ALA A 481 -12.82 -12.14 -1.68
C ALA A 481 -12.55 -10.90 -0.82
N ALA A 482 -11.64 -10.04 -1.23
CA ALA A 482 -11.33 -8.79 -0.52
C ALA A 482 -12.52 -7.83 -0.53
N LEU A 483 -13.14 -7.60 -1.69
CA LEU A 483 -14.31 -6.71 -1.80
C LEU A 483 -15.48 -7.18 -0.96
N ARG A 484 -15.78 -8.49 -0.97
CA ARG A 484 -16.84 -9.07 -0.11
C ARG A 484 -16.53 -8.97 1.39
N ALA A 485 -15.27 -9.06 1.79
CA ALA A 485 -14.88 -8.87 3.19
C ALA A 485 -15.14 -7.42 3.63
N GLU A 486 -14.75 -6.45 2.81
CA GLU A 486 -15.00 -5.03 3.07
C GLU A 486 -16.49 -4.68 3.15
N GLU A 487 -17.33 -5.27 2.30
CA GLU A 487 -18.78 -5.06 2.36
C GLU A 487 -19.37 -5.59 3.67
N ARG A 488 -18.92 -6.76 4.13
CA ARG A 488 -19.34 -7.33 5.42
C ARG A 488 -18.95 -6.48 6.61
N ASP A 489 -17.69 -5.98 6.62
CA ASP A 489 -17.19 -5.14 7.72
C ASP A 489 -17.95 -3.81 7.80
N ARG A 490 -18.46 -3.28 6.68
CA ARG A 490 -19.29 -2.07 6.63
C ARG A 490 -20.76 -2.33 7.02
N SER A 491 -21.23 -3.56 6.85
CA SER A 491 -22.62 -3.94 7.18
C SER A 491 -22.75 -4.39 8.64
N SER A 492 -21.63 -4.58 9.34
CA SER A 492 -21.62 -4.89 10.78
C SER A 492 -21.76 -3.58 11.57
N PRO A 493 -22.75 -3.46 12.49
CA PRO A 493 -23.04 -2.25 13.26
C PRO A 493 -21.92 -1.88 14.22
#